data_c888e550ff03714d72b3288cc6023a37
#
_entry.id   c888e550ff03714d72b3288cc6023a37
#
_cell.length_a   1.000
_cell.length_b   1.000
_cell.length_c   1.000
_cell.angle_alpha   90.00
_cell.angle_beta   90.00
_cell.angle_gamma   90.00
#
_symmetry.space_group_name_H-M   'P 1'
#
loop_
_entity.id
_entity.type
_entity.pdbx_description
1 polymer ?
#
loop_
_entity_poly.entity_id
_entity_poly.type
_entity_poly.pdbx_seq_one_letter_code
_entity_poly.pdbx_strand_id
1 'polypeptide(L)'
;MDQISIEGVKLSQELVTINLRHLTHIEKTLSQFCKNLTDNQINMQFLSTMRVDGNNQITCCVDSENSGFINSLIRSEPELQSHSEIIEPTGLLTLFPHHFKLKLLGLSLSVLGKASIPLYGLASSLSSLTFILAYHDLEKAIECLGEKIKIDPEKIERRPKIRVRQSRRLKQ
;
A
#
# COMPACT_ATOMS: atom_id res chain seq x y z
N MET A 1 20.61 14.64 20.34
CA MET A 1 19.25 14.09 20.15
C MET A 1 19.42 12.65 19.69
N ASP A 2 18.85 11.70 20.42
CA ASP A 2 18.97 10.30 20.03
C ASP A 2 18.30 10.07 18.68
N GLN A 3 19.07 9.55 17.75
CA GLN A 3 18.57 9.18 16.43
C GLN A 3 17.59 8.01 16.57
N ILE A 4 16.41 8.10 15.94
CA ILE A 4 15.45 7.00 15.94
C ILE A 4 16.05 5.84 15.16
N SER A 5 16.08 4.65 15.78
CA SER A 5 16.49 3.42 15.13
C SER A 5 15.27 2.57 14.79
N ILE A 6 15.29 1.93 13.62
CA ILE A 6 14.35 0.90 13.19
C ILE A 6 15.11 -0.37 12.83
N GLU A 7 14.44 -1.51 12.85
CA GLU A 7 15.09 -2.80 12.62
C GLU A 7 15.11 -3.19 11.15
N GLY A 8 14.20 -2.63 10.33
CA GLY A 8 14.19 -2.94 8.92
C GLY A 8 13.30 -2.04 8.08
N VAL A 9 13.54 -2.11 6.79
CA VAL A 9 12.76 -1.44 5.75
C VAL A 9 12.44 -2.45 4.67
N LYS A 10 11.21 -2.41 4.17
CA LYS A 10 10.78 -3.23 3.04
C LYS A 10 10.23 -2.35 1.93
N LEU A 11 10.71 -2.59 0.72
CA LEU A 11 10.18 -2.01 -0.51
C LEU A 11 9.43 -3.06 -1.30
N SER A 12 8.24 -2.73 -1.78
CA SER A 12 7.51 -3.60 -2.69
C SER A 12 8.12 -3.57 -4.11
N GLN A 13 7.63 -4.48 -4.94
CA GLN A 13 7.70 -4.34 -6.39
C GLN A 13 6.80 -3.19 -6.85
N GLU A 14 6.78 -2.96 -8.14
CA GLU A 14 5.86 -2.01 -8.76
C GLU A 14 4.41 -2.48 -8.60
N LEU A 15 3.55 -1.58 -8.17
CA LEU A 15 2.15 -1.83 -7.85
C LEU A 15 1.24 -0.87 -8.61
N VAL A 16 -0.02 -1.29 -8.68
CA VAL A 16 -1.17 -0.46 -9.01
C VAL A 16 -1.94 -0.19 -7.73
N THR A 17 -2.17 1.07 -7.41
CA THR A 17 -3.03 1.51 -6.32
C THR A 17 -4.42 1.82 -6.86
N ILE A 18 -5.43 1.23 -6.23
CA ILE A 18 -6.85 1.42 -6.57
C ILE A 18 -7.50 2.12 -5.37
N ASN A 19 -8.04 3.31 -5.60
CA ASN A 19 -8.87 4.02 -4.63
C ASN A 19 -10.32 3.91 -5.07
N LEU A 20 -11.18 3.34 -4.21
CA LEU A 20 -12.63 3.30 -4.40
C LEU A 20 -13.26 4.25 -3.40
N ARG A 21 -14.08 5.21 -3.87
CA ARG A 21 -14.67 6.27 -3.03
C ARG A 21 -16.19 6.30 -3.21
N HIS A 22 -16.89 6.82 -2.21
CA HIS A 22 -18.36 7.03 -2.25
C HIS A 22 -19.18 5.75 -2.53
N LEU A 23 -18.68 4.59 -2.05
CA LEU A 23 -19.38 3.32 -2.22
C LEU A 23 -20.64 3.27 -1.34
N THR A 24 -21.76 2.89 -1.95
CA THR A 24 -23.05 2.79 -1.25
C THR A 24 -23.09 1.56 -0.33
N HIS A 25 -22.56 0.42 -0.82
CA HIS A 25 -22.57 -0.87 -0.13
C HIS A 25 -21.16 -1.45 -0.05
N ILE A 26 -20.31 -0.86 0.83
CA ILE A 26 -18.89 -1.19 0.92
C ILE A 26 -18.63 -2.69 1.14
N GLU A 27 -19.39 -3.33 2.03
CA GLU A 27 -19.20 -4.75 2.39
C GLU A 27 -19.44 -5.64 1.18
N LYS A 28 -20.50 -5.38 0.42
CA LYS A 28 -20.85 -6.12 -0.79
C LYS A 28 -19.80 -5.88 -1.89
N THR A 29 -19.49 -4.63 -2.16
CA THR A 29 -18.53 -4.22 -3.20
C THR A 29 -17.15 -4.78 -2.92
N LEU A 30 -16.65 -4.64 -1.66
CA LEU A 30 -15.37 -5.18 -1.26
C LEU A 30 -15.33 -6.70 -1.32
N SER A 31 -16.39 -7.38 -0.85
CA SER A 31 -16.50 -8.84 -0.92
C SER A 31 -16.44 -9.35 -2.36
N GLN A 32 -17.19 -8.71 -3.27
CA GLN A 32 -17.18 -9.08 -4.69
C GLN A 32 -15.83 -8.78 -5.33
N PHE A 33 -15.21 -7.65 -5.02
CA PHE A 33 -13.87 -7.29 -5.48
C PHE A 33 -12.83 -8.32 -5.03
N CYS A 34 -12.81 -8.66 -3.73
CA CYS A 34 -11.92 -9.68 -3.19
C CYS A 34 -12.15 -11.06 -3.84
N LYS A 35 -13.42 -11.42 -4.10
CA LYS A 35 -13.74 -12.66 -4.80
C LYS A 35 -13.16 -12.68 -6.20
N ASN A 36 -13.32 -11.59 -6.96
CA ASN A 36 -12.76 -11.47 -8.32
C ASN A 36 -11.23 -11.60 -8.32
N LEU A 37 -10.54 -10.99 -7.35
CA LEU A 37 -9.09 -11.13 -7.20
C LEU A 37 -8.70 -12.58 -6.87
N THR A 38 -9.43 -13.23 -5.95
CA THR A 38 -9.17 -14.62 -5.54
C THR A 38 -9.37 -15.59 -6.70
N ASP A 39 -10.46 -15.46 -7.45
CA ASP A 39 -10.78 -16.33 -8.59
C ASP A 39 -9.70 -16.23 -9.68
N ASN A 40 -9.03 -15.08 -9.78
CA ASN A 40 -7.93 -14.84 -10.72
C ASN A 40 -6.53 -15.00 -10.10
N GLN A 41 -6.44 -15.50 -8.86
CA GLN A 41 -5.18 -15.74 -8.12
C GLN A 41 -4.33 -14.46 -7.94
N ILE A 42 -4.97 -13.31 -7.86
CA ILE A 42 -4.32 -12.02 -7.63
C ILE A 42 -4.23 -11.75 -6.12
N ASN A 43 -3.03 -11.50 -5.64
CA ASN A 43 -2.78 -11.14 -4.25
C ASN A 43 -2.89 -9.63 -4.06
N MET A 44 -3.46 -9.25 -2.91
CA MET A 44 -3.53 -7.87 -2.47
C MET A 44 -2.36 -7.59 -1.52
N GLN A 45 -1.50 -6.63 -1.89
CA GLN A 45 -0.31 -6.26 -1.10
C GLN A 45 -0.63 -5.27 0.02
N PHE A 46 -1.70 -4.50 -0.16
CA PHE A 46 -2.17 -3.51 0.80
C PHE A 46 -3.68 -3.36 0.71
N LEU A 47 -4.34 -3.21 1.85
CA LEU A 47 -5.74 -2.88 1.96
C LEU A 47 -5.96 -1.95 3.14
N SER A 48 -6.64 -0.85 2.91
CA SER A 48 -7.15 0.05 3.94
C SER A 48 -8.58 0.44 3.62
N THR A 49 -9.41 0.51 4.65
CA THR A 49 -10.78 1.03 4.53
C THR A 49 -10.97 2.13 5.56
N MET A 50 -11.65 3.20 5.17
CA MET A 50 -12.00 4.28 6.07
C MET A 50 -13.37 4.83 5.74
N ARG A 51 -13.98 5.52 6.70
CA ARG A 51 -15.21 6.27 6.50
C ARG A 51 -14.94 7.75 6.76
N VAL A 52 -15.16 8.58 5.74
CA VAL A 52 -14.93 10.03 5.78
C VAL A 52 -16.22 10.72 5.38
N ASP A 53 -16.74 11.58 6.25
CA ASP A 53 -17.98 12.36 6.02
C ASP A 53 -19.17 11.48 5.58
N GLY A 54 -19.31 10.32 6.21
CA GLY A 54 -20.35 9.35 5.87
C GLY A 54 -20.08 8.49 4.64
N ASN A 55 -19.05 8.80 3.86
CA ASN A 55 -18.66 8.07 2.67
C ASN A 55 -17.58 7.03 2.96
N ASN A 56 -17.73 5.87 2.37
CA ASN A 56 -16.74 4.80 2.49
C ASN A 56 -15.65 4.96 1.42
N GLN A 57 -14.41 4.73 1.85
CA GLN A 57 -13.25 4.74 0.97
C GLN A 57 -12.44 3.47 1.19
N ILE A 58 -12.00 2.86 0.10
CA ILE A 58 -11.09 1.70 0.08
C ILE A 58 -9.85 2.12 -0.69
N THR A 59 -8.69 1.81 -0.15
CA THR A 59 -7.41 1.88 -0.87
C THR A 59 -6.80 0.49 -0.86
N CYS A 60 -6.49 -0.06 -2.02
CA CYS A 60 -5.80 -1.33 -2.14
C CYS A 60 -4.69 -1.26 -3.20
N CYS A 61 -3.68 -2.13 -3.05
CA CYS A 61 -2.58 -2.25 -3.99
C CYS A 61 -2.42 -3.71 -4.43
N VAL A 62 -2.23 -3.90 -5.72
CA VAL A 62 -1.93 -5.19 -6.35
C VAL A 62 -0.68 -5.07 -7.22
N ASP A 63 -0.05 -6.18 -7.57
CA ASP A 63 1.12 -6.18 -8.44
C ASP A 63 0.79 -5.59 -9.82
N SER A 64 1.69 -4.77 -10.39
CA SER A 64 1.49 -4.04 -11.66
C SER A 64 1.25 -4.97 -12.85
N GLU A 65 1.72 -6.22 -12.79
CA GLU A 65 1.43 -7.24 -13.82
C GLU A 65 -0.06 -7.53 -13.96
N ASN A 66 -0.87 -7.20 -12.96
CA ASN A 66 -2.33 -7.37 -12.95
C ASN A 66 -3.11 -6.12 -13.39
N SER A 67 -2.42 -5.04 -13.79
CA SER A 67 -3.06 -3.77 -14.19
C SER A 67 -4.12 -3.95 -15.28
N GLY A 68 -3.83 -4.77 -16.30
CA GLY A 68 -4.79 -5.06 -17.38
C GLY A 68 -6.08 -5.71 -16.89
N PHE A 69 -5.97 -6.68 -15.96
CA PHE A 69 -7.15 -7.32 -15.34
C PHE A 69 -7.93 -6.32 -14.47
N ILE A 70 -7.26 -5.55 -13.64
CA ILE A 70 -7.89 -4.53 -12.78
C ILE A 70 -8.66 -3.50 -13.63
N ASN A 71 -8.05 -2.98 -14.68
CA ASN A 71 -8.70 -2.04 -15.58
C ASN A 71 -9.95 -2.65 -16.24
N SER A 72 -9.89 -3.92 -16.64
CA SER A 72 -11.03 -4.63 -17.22
C SER A 72 -12.16 -4.85 -16.20
N LEU A 73 -11.80 -5.25 -14.97
CA LEU A 73 -12.74 -5.44 -13.88
C LEU A 73 -13.47 -4.14 -13.52
N ILE A 74 -12.74 -3.05 -13.39
CA ILE A 74 -13.33 -1.74 -13.07
C ILE A 74 -14.29 -1.29 -14.16
N ARG A 75 -13.93 -1.47 -15.44
CA ARG A 75 -14.81 -1.11 -16.57
C ARG A 75 -16.06 -1.97 -16.69
N SER A 76 -16.00 -3.23 -16.24
CA SER A 76 -17.15 -4.15 -16.31
C SER A 76 -18.19 -3.90 -15.22
N GLU A 77 -17.83 -3.20 -14.14
CA GLU A 77 -18.69 -2.95 -12.99
C GLU A 77 -19.02 -1.45 -12.89
N PRO A 78 -20.24 -1.01 -13.24
CA PRO A 78 -20.59 0.43 -13.27
C PRO A 78 -20.34 1.16 -11.96
N GLU A 79 -20.56 0.51 -10.82
CA GLU A 79 -20.28 1.10 -9.49
C GLU A 79 -18.77 1.34 -9.30
N LEU A 80 -17.93 0.40 -9.72
CA LEU A 80 -16.49 0.57 -9.65
C LEU A 80 -16.01 1.64 -10.62
N GLN A 81 -16.51 1.62 -11.86
CA GLN A 81 -16.13 2.58 -12.91
C GLN A 81 -16.37 4.03 -12.49
N SER A 82 -17.49 4.30 -11.83
CA SER A 82 -17.89 5.66 -11.41
C SER A 82 -17.13 6.15 -10.17
N HIS A 83 -16.58 5.24 -9.37
CA HIS A 83 -16.07 5.51 -8.04
C HIS A 83 -14.60 5.11 -7.84
N SER A 84 -13.89 4.70 -8.89
CA SER A 84 -12.49 4.30 -8.82
C SER A 84 -11.55 5.35 -9.37
N GLU A 85 -10.38 5.43 -8.73
CA GLU A 85 -9.20 6.14 -9.21
C GLU A 85 -8.04 5.15 -9.20
N ILE A 86 -7.34 5.01 -10.31
CA ILE A 86 -6.16 4.16 -10.45
C ILE A 86 -4.93 5.06 -10.46
N ILE A 87 -3.95 4.73 -9.63
CA ILE A 87 -2.66 5.40 -9.55
C ILE A 87 -1.57 4.37 -9.82
N GLU A 88 -0.82 4.56 -10.89
CA GLU A 88 0.31 3.71 -11.28
C GLU A 88 1.38 4.52 -12.03
N PRO A 89 2.66 4.18 -11.88
CA PRO A 89 3.20 3.12 -11.01
C PRO A 89 3.35 3.59 -9.55
N THR A 90 2.94 2.76 -8.60
CA THR A 90 3.13 3.01 -7.17
C THR A 90 3.98 1.93 -6.52
N GLY A 91 4.34 2.13 -5.27
CA GLY A 91 5.02 1.13 -4.45
C GLY A 91 4.84 1.39 -2.96
N LEU A 92 5.12 0.36 -2.17
CA LEU A 92 5.06 0.41 -0.70
C LEU A 92 6.45 0.58 -0.11
N LEU A 93 6.59 1.55 0.78
CA LEU A 93 7.71 1.68 1.70
C LEU A 93 7.21 1.34 3.10
N THR A 94 7.71 0.26 3.70
CA THR A 94 7.33 -0.19 5.03
C THR A 94 8.52 -0.13 5.97
N LEU A 95 8.35 0.59 7.10
CA LEU A 95 9.31 0.71 8.21
C LEU A 95 8.85 -0.19 9.36
N PHE A 96 9.75 -0.99 9.95
CA PHE A 96 9.39 -1.89 11.05
C PHE A 96 10.57 -2.18 11.99
N PRO A 97 10.30 -2.54 13.26
CA PRO A 97 9.08 -2.19 13.95
C PRO A 97 9.06 -0.70 14.30
N HIS A 98 7.90 -0.10 14.35
CA HIS A 98 7.83 1.30 14.73
C HIS A 98 7.48 1.51 16.24
N HIS A 99 7.14 0.45 16.97
CA HIS A 99 6.93 0.44 18.43
C HIS A 99 6.06 1.61 18.95
N PHE A 100 4.97 1.95 18.25
CA PHE A 100 4.08 3.08 18.56
C PHE A 100 4.78 4.46 18.64
N LYS A 101 5.94 4.60 18.06
CA LYS A 101 6.66 5.86 18.09
C LYS A 101 6.03 6.88 17.15
N LEU A 102 5.06 7.66 17.63
CA LEU A 102 4.50 8.79 16.87
C LEU A 102 5.59 9.74 16.36
N LYS A 103 6.72 9.81 17.08
CA LYS A 103 7.90 10.55 16.65
C LYS A 103 8.44 10.03 15.30
N LEU A 104 8.45 8.71 15.07
CA LEU A 104 8.87 8.12 13.80
C LEU A 104 7.92 8.52 12.68
N LEU A 105 6.60 8.43 12.92
CA LEU A 105 5.59 8.86 11.95
C LEU A 105 5.76 10.34 11.58
N GLY A 106 5.80 11.23 12.58
CA GLY A 106 5.95 12.67 12.36
C GLY A 106 7.24 13.02 11.63
N LEU A 107 8.36 12.37 11.99
CA LEU A 107 9.64 12.56 11.34
C LEU A 107 9.60 12.09 9.88
N SER A 108 9.04 10.90 9.61
CA SER A 108 8.93 10.36 8.26
C SER A 108 8.08 11.28 7.36
N LEU A 109 6.92 11.72 7.83
CA LEU A 109 6.07 12.66 7.08
C LEU A 109 6.79 13.99 6.80
N SER A 110 7.54 14.52 7.79
CA SER A 110 8.31 15.75 7.62
C SER A 110 9.41 15.58 6.57
N VAL A 111 10.11 14.45 6.58
CA VAL A 111 11.19 14.15 5.62
C VAL A 111 10.63 14.01 4.21
N LEU A 112 9.59 13.20 4.03
CA LEU A 112 8.95 13.00 2.72
C LEU A 112 8.41 14.31 2.16
N GLY A 113 7.74 15.12 3.00
CA GLY A 113 7.22 16.43 2.58
C GLY A 113 8.32 17.40 2.16
N LYS A 114 9.44 17.48 2.90
CA LYS A 114 10.59 18.31 2.52
C LYS A 114 11.26 17.87 1.22
N ALA A 115 11.28 16.57 0.97
CA ALA A 115 11.80 16.00 -0.27
C ALA A 115 10.83 16.12 -1.46
N SER A 116 9.63 16.70 -1.23
CA SER A 116 8.54 16.80 -2.22
C SER A 116 8.15 15.43 -2.80
N ILE A 117 8.13 14.40 -1.94
CA ILE A 117 7.70 13.05 -2.31
C ILE A 117 6.20 12.94 -2.01
N PRO A 118 5.33 12.75 -3.04
CA PRO A 118 3.90 12.65 -2.85
C PRO A 118 3.51 11.40 -2.05
N LEU A 119 2.57 11.56 -1.13
CA LEU A 119 2.01 10.46 -0.34
C LEU A 119 0.61 10.11 -0.85
N TYR A 120 0.45 8.92 -1.40
CA TYR A 120 -0.85 8.43 -1.90
C TYR A 120 -1.65 7.67 -0.83
N GLY A 121 -0.98 7.16 0.18
CA GLY A 121 -1.63 6.46 1.29
C GLY A 121 -0.68 6.17 2.43
N LEU A 122 -1.26 5.94 3.61
CA LEU A 122 -0.55 5.65 4.83
C LEU A 122 -1.33 4.65 5.66
N ALA A 123 -0.64 3.65 6.19
CA ALA A 123 -1.17 2.78 7.24
C ALA A 123 -0.15 2.63 8.37
N SER A 124 -0.65 2.65 9.59
CA SER A 124 0.13 2.45 10.80
C SER A 124 -0.49 1.33 11.62
N SER A 125 0.32 0.36 12.03
CA SER A 125 -0.05 -0.73 12.92
C SER A 125 0.89 -0.76 14.12
N LEU A 126 0.72 -1.74 15.01
CA LEU A 126 1.63 -1.94 16.15
C LEU A 126 3.10 -2.12 15.75
N SER A 127 3.33 -2.79 14.64
CA SER A 127 4.66 -3.24 14.22
C SER A 127 5.17 -2.56 12.97
N SER A 128 4.31 -1.90 12.18
CA SER A 128 4.72 -1.36 10.89
C SER A 128 4.08 -0.02 10.56
N LEU A 129 4.83 0.77 9.82
CA LEU A 129 4.40 2.02 9.24
C LEU A 129 4.61 1.91 7.72
N THR A 130 3.52 1.93 6.95
CA THR A 130 3.56 1.72 5.51
C THR A 130 3.10 2.96 4.78
N PHE A 131 3.88 3.41 3.81
CA PHE A 131 3.58 4.52 2.91
C PHE A 131 3.36 3.99 1.50
N ILE A 132 2.36 4.53 0.81
CA ILE A 132 2.15 4.34 -0.63
C ILE A 132 2.74 5.56 -1.32
N LEU A 133 3.76 5.36 -2.14
CA LEU A 133 4.50 6.40 -2.85
C LEU A 133 4.51 6.10 -4.35
N ALA A 134 4.95 7.07 -5.17
CA ALA A 134 5.30 6.77 -6.54
C ALA A 134 6.48 5.76 -6.56
N TYR A 135 6.40 4.76 -7.44
CA TYR A 135 7.38 3.68 -7.47
C TYR A 135 8.83 4.18 -7.66
N HIS A 136 9.00 5.18 -8.53
CA HIS A 136 10.31 5.77 -8.80
C HIS A 136 10.88 6.60 -7.62
N ASP A 137 10.04 6.99 -6.66
CA ASP A 137 10.46 7.75 -5.47
C ASP A 137 10.88 6.87 -4.29
N LEU A 138 10.71 5.54 -4.37
CA LEU A 138 10.98 4.65 -3.23
C LEU A 138 12.44 4.72 -2.76
N GLU A 139 13.41 4.67 -3.67
CA GLU A 139 14.84 4.73 -3.30
C GLU A 139 15.20 6.11 -2.75
N LYS A 140 14.73 7.19 -3.37
CA LYS A 140 14.90 8.56 -2.87
C LYS A 140 14.31 8.73 -1.47
N ALA A 141 13.14 8.12 -1.22
CA ALA A 141 12.50 8.16 0.09
C ALA A 141 13.37 7.50 1.17
N ILE A 142 13.97 6.33 0.88
CA ILE A 142 14.90 5.65 1.80
C ILE A 142 16.12 6.50 2.08
N GLU A 143 16.74 7.05 1.04
CA GLU A 143 17.93 7.92 1.19
C GLU A 143 17.64 9.09 2.12
N CYS A 144 16.55 9.84 1.85
CA CYS A 144 16.15 10.97 2.68
C CYS A 144 15.80 10.56 4.13
N LEU A 145 15.15 9.41 4.33
CA LEU A 145 14.84 8.89 5.66
C LEU A 145 16.11 8.46 6.41
N GLY A 146 17.07 7.85 5.72
CA GLY A 146 18.35 7.40 6.28
C GLY A 146 19.20 8.51 6.86
N GLU A 147 19.05 9.76 6.40
CA GLU A 147 19.70 10.93 6.99
C GLU A 147 19.23 11.22 8.43
N LYS A 148 18.02 10.84 8.79
CA LYS A 148 17.35 11.18 10.07
C LYS A 148 17.04 9.96 10.93
N ILE A 149 16.90 8.79 10.32
CA ILE A 149 16.55 7.53 10.96
C ILE A 149 17.71 6.57 10.76
N LYS A 150 18.15 5.93 11.82
CA LYS A 150 19.18 4.91 11.71
C LYS A 150 18.57 3.65 11.09
N ILE A 151 18.92 3.38 9.85
CA ILE A 151 18.52 2.21 9.07
C ILE A 151 19.78 1.37 8.83
N ASP A 152 19.73 0.09 9.16
CA ASP A 152 20.79 -0.84 8.82
C ASP A 152 20.66 -1.21 7.33
N PRO A 153 21.68 -0.92 6.48
CA PRO A 153 21.60 -1.21 5.05
C PRO A 153 21.36 -2.69 4.72
N GLU A 154 21.83 -3.60 5.58
CA GLU A 154 21.65 -5.04 5.39
C GLU A 154 20.20 -5.50 5.65
N LYS A 155 19.43 -4.67 6.35
CA LYS A 155 18.03 -4.90 6.68
C LYS A 155 17.05 -4.16 5.77
N ILE A 156 17.51 -3.69 4.64
CA ILE A 156 16.66 -3.12 3.59
C ILE A 156 16.30 -4.22 2.60
N GLU A 157 15.08 -4.75 2.74
CA GLU A 157 14.54 -5.73 1.78
C GLU A 157 14.00 -4.99 0.55
N ARG A 158 14.70 -5.14 -0.58
CA ARG A 158 14.28 -4.59 -1.85
C ARG A 158 13.53 -5.63 -2.67
N ARG A 159 12.25 -5.33 -2.96
CA ARG A 159 11.44 -6.04 -3.97
C ARG A 159 11.35 -7.55 -3.74
N PRO A 160 10.95 -8.01 -2.55
CA PRO A 160 10.79 -9.44 -2.32
C PRO A 160 9.68 -9.99 -3.23
N LYS A 161 10.02 -10.99 -4.07
CA LYS A 161 9.01 -11.73 -4.85
C LYS A 161 8.26 -12.67 -3.92
N ILE A 162 7.24 -12.18 -3.24
CA ILE A 162 6.36 -13.02 -2.44
C ILE A 162 5.35 -13.69 -3.37
N ARG A 163 5.66 -14.89 -3.85
CA ARG A 163 4.67 -15.72 -4.54
C ARG A 163 3.82 -16.45 -3.50
N VAL A 164 2.73 -15.86 -3.10
CA VAL A 164 1.72 -16.56 -2.30
C VAL A 164 0.90 -17.44 -3.24
N ARG A 165 1.09 -18.76 -3.19
CA ARG A 165 0.20 -19.70 -3.87
C ARG A 165 -1.07 -19.81 -3.06
N GLN A 166 -2.17 -19.26 -3.53
CA GLN A 166 -3.48 -19.54 -2.96
C GLN A 166 -3.83 -21.01 -3.24
N SER A 167 -3.90 -21.83 -2.18
CA SER A 167 -4.27 -23.23 -2.36
C SER A 167 -5.78 -23.32 -2.65
N ARG A 168 -6.15 -23.96 -3.77
CA ARG A 168 -7.54 -24.30 -4.13
C ARG A 168 -8.11 -25.37 -3.18
N ARG A 169 -8.13 -25.19 -1.87
CA ARG A 169 -8.79 -26.12 -0.96
C ARG A 169 -9.82 -25.37 -0.11
N LEU A 170 -10.96 -25.08 -0.73
CA LEU A 170 -12.25 -25.08 -0.05
C LEU A 170 -13.23 -25.81 -1.00
N LYS A 171 -13.04 -27.12 -1.12
CA LYS A 171 -14.15 -28.02 -1.42
C LYS A 171 -14.55 -28.60 -0.08
N GLN A 172 -15.60 -28.09 0.51
CA GLN A 172 -16.68 -28.85 1.17
C GLN A 172 -17.78 -27.88 1.56
#